data_96324c25510ea9cbef1403463aca2824
#
_entry.id   96324c25510ea9cbef1403463aca2824
#
_cell.length_a   1.000
_cell.length_b   1.000
_cell.length_c   1.000
_cell.angle_alpha   90.00
_cell.angle_beta   90.00
_cell.angle_gamma   90.00
#
_symmetry.space_group_name_H-M   'P 1'
#
loop_
_entity.id
_entity.type
_entity.pdbx_description
1 polymer ?
#
loop_
_entity_poly.entity_id
_entity_poly.type
_entity_poly.pdbx_seq_one_letter_code
_entity_poly.pdbx_strand_id
1 'polypeptide(L)'
;MCPLPLFHVFACHVILMAAVTSGAHVVFPTPQGYRGDGVFDNFWKLVERWKITFIITVPTAISATMQRPINADISTVKTAFSGSAPLPLELFRRFEKATGITLVEGYGLTEATCLVSCNPTDGVKKVGSIGITFPYTDVKIIKSTEAGLVEAGVDEIGEICISNPGVFVGNTYTEADKNKDLYYKDEYLRTGDLGRIDADQ
;
A
#
# COMPACT_ATOMS: atom_id res chain seq x y z
N MET A 1 -0.97 0.75 -15.07
CA MET A 1 0.47 0.94 -15.35
C MET A 1 1.27 0.59 -14.11
N CYS A 2 2.34 -0.17 -14.27
CA CYS A 2 3.20 -0.62 -13.17
C CYS A 2 4.65 -0.12 -13.36
N PRO A 3 5.00 1.03 -12.81
CA PRO A 3 6.38 1.54 -12.83
C PRO A 3 7.17 1.16 -11.57
N LEU A 4 6.70 0.19 -10.78
CA LEU A 4 7.37 -0.31 -9.59
C LEU A 4 8.17 -1.58 -9.89
N PRO A 5 9.23 -1.88 -9.12
CA PRO A 5 10.07 -3.04 -9.36
C PRO A 5 9.36 -4.35 -9.02
N LEU A 6 9.38 -5.33 -9.95
CA LEU A 6 8.70 -6.62 -9.78
C LEU A 6 9.31 -7.53 -8.71
N PHE A 7 10.53 -7.26 -8.27
CA PHE A 7 11.11 -7.99 -7.14
C PHE A 7 10.52 -7.57 -5.77
N HIS A 8 9.76 -6.49 -5.74
CA HIS A 8 9.05 -6.04 -4.54
C HIS A 8 7.63 -6.59 -4.54
N VAL A 9 7.16 -7.10 -3.40
CA VAL A 9 5.82 -7.71 -3.26
C VAL A 9 4.70 -6.78 -3.71
N PHE A 10 4.84 -5.47 -3.53
CA PHE A 10 3.84 -4.49 -3.94
C PHE A 10 3.58 -4.52 -5.45
N ALA A 11 4.60 -4.53 -6.30
CA ALA A 11 4.41 -4.66 -7.74
C ALA A 11 4.04 -6.08 -8.15
N CYS A 12 4.68 -7.09 -7.56
CA CYS A 12 4.46 -8.48 -7.91
C CYS A 12 3.02 -8.94 -7.60
N HIS A 13 2.55 -8.72 -6.38
CA HIS A 13 1.23 -9.21 -5.95
C HIS A 13 0.10 -8.26 -6.36
N VAL A 14 0.20 -6.97 -6.05
CA VAL A 14 -0.91 -6.03 -6.28
C VAL A 14 -1.15 -5.74 -7.75
N ILE A 15 -0.10 -5.81 -8.59
CA ILE A 15 -0.26 -5.54 -10.02
C ILE A 15 -0.16 -6.82 -10.86
N LEU A 16 0.98 -7.51 -10.81
CA LEU A 16 1.20 -8.62 -11.75
C LEU A 16 0.25 -9.78 -11.49
N MET A 17 0.15 -10.23 -10.24
CA MET A 17 -0.74 -11.35 -9.90
C MET A 17 -2.22 -10.96 -10.07
N ALA A 18 -2.62 -9.77 -9.62
CA ALA A 18 -3.98 -9.29 -9.81
C ALA A 18 -4.33 -9.12 -11.30
N ALA A 19 -3.40 -8.65 -12.11
CA ALA A 19 -3.62 -8.53 -13.56
C ALA A 19 -3.78 -9.90 -14.24
N VAL A 20 -2.96 -10.88 -13.88
CA VAL A 20 -3.07 -12.25 -14.41
C VAL A 20 -4.43 -12.86 -14.07
N THR A 21 -4.89 -12.71 -12.83
CA THR A 21 -6.18 -13.27 -12.38
C THR A 21 -7.39 -12.56 -12.96
N SER A 22 -7.28 -11.26 -13.28
CA SER A 22 -8.37 -10.44 -13.85
C SER A 22 -8.32 -10.32 -15.37
N GLY A 23 -7.29 -10.83 -16.03
CA GLY A 23 -7.08 -10.66 -17.48
C GLY A 23 -6.74 -9.21 -17.88
N ALA A 24 -6.22 -8.41 -16.96
CA ALA A 24 -5.88 -7.03 -17.23
C ALA A 24 -4.57 -6.87 -18.01
N HIS A 25 -4.50 -5.84 -18.87
CA HIS A 25 -3.28 -5.47 -19.56
C HIS A 25 -2.38 -4.64 -18.66
N VAL A 26 -1.15 -5.11 -18.40
CA VAL A 26 -0.15 -4.38 -17.59
C VAL A 26 0.84 -3.68 -18.51
N VAL A 27 1.02 -2.38 -18.28
CA VAL A 27 2.01 -1.56 -18.99
C VAL A 27 3.19 -1.28 -18.06
N PHE A 28 4.38 -1.71 -18.47
CA PHE A 28 5.65 -1.40 -17.82
C PHE A 28 6.33 -0.28 -18.62
N PRO A 29 6.53 0.92 -18.04
CA PRO A 29 7.04 2.06 -18.81
C PRO A 29 8.51 1.86 -19.25
N THR A 30 9.32 1.28 -18.38
CA THR A 30 10.72 0.90 -18.62
C THR A 30 11.11 -0.28 -17.74
N PRO A 31 12.20 -1.01 -18.03
CA PRO A 31 12.73 -2.02 -17.11
C PRO A 31 13.12 -1.46 -15.73
N GLN A 32 13.48 -0.17 -15.65
CA GLN A 32 13.85 0.53 -14.41
C GLN A 32 12.64 1.16 -13.70
N GLY A 33 11.43 1.00 -14.24
CA GLY A 33 10.21 1.59 -13.69
C GLY A 33 10.31 3.11 -13.59
N TYR A 34 9.96 3.68 -12.44
CA TYR A 34 10.06 5.13 -12.20
C TYR A 34 11.48 5.69 -12.31
N ARG A 35 12.52 4.86 -12.16
CA ARG A 35 13.92 5.28 -12.26
C ARG A 35 14.42 5.39 -13.71
N GLY A 36 13.62 4.93 -14.68
CA GLY A 36 13.95 5.05 -16.10
C GLY A 36 13.98 6.50 -16.56
N ASP A 37 14.95 6.81 -17.42
CA ASP A 37 15.13 8.16 -17.95
C ASP A 37 13.86 8.63 -18.68
N GLY A 38 13.42 9.85 -18.38
CA GLY A 38 12.27 10.49 -18.99
C GLY A 38 10.90 9.93 -18.57
N VAL A 39 10.82 8.94 -17.66
CA VAL A 39 9.53 8.36 -17.23
C VAL A 39 8.64 9.42 -16.59
N PHE A 40 9.15 10.22 -15.67
CA PHE A 40 8.35 11.29 -15.05
C PHE A 40 7.95 12.39 -16.05
N ASP A 41 8.83 12.74 -16.98
CA ASP A 41 8.56 13.80 -17.96
C ASP A 41 7.51 13.37 -19.00
N ASN A 42 7.37 12.08 -19.23
CA ASN A 42 6.40 11.50 -20.17
C ASN A 42 5.25 10.73 -19.47
N PHE A 43 5.17 10.79 -18.15
CA PHE A 43 4.24 9.98 -17.35
C PHE A 43 2.78 10.12 -17.85
N TRP A 44 2.30 11.35 -17.96
CA TRP A 44 0.91 11.60 -18.38
C TRP A 44 0.65 11.23 -19.82
N LYS A 45 1.64 11.39 -20.71
CA LYS A 45 1.55 10.93 -22.12
C LYS A 45 1.51 9.41 -22.23
N LEU A 46 2.20 8.69 -21.33
CA LEU A 46 2.10 7.23 -21.27
C LEU A 46 0.71 6.80 -20.79
N VAL A 47 0.14 7.52 -19.82
CA VAL A 47 -1.24 7.29 -19.34
C VAL A 47 -2.23 7.46 -20.51
N GLU A 48 -2.15 8.55 -21.25
CA GLU A 48 -3.01 8.81 -22.42
C GLU A 48 -2.82 7.76 -23.50
N ARG A 49 -1.57 7.50 -23.90
CA ARG A 49 -1.23 6.57 -24.99
C ARG A 49 -1.78 5.16 -24.76
N TRP A 50 -1.65 4.65 -23.54
CA TRP A 50 -2.04 3.29 -23.18
C TRP A 50 -3.43 3.18 -22.56
N LYS A 51 -4.17 4.29 -22.51
CA LYS A 51 -5.51 4.36 -21.89
C LYS A 51 -5.52 3.74 -20.51
N ILE A 52 -4.56 4.12 -19.69
CA ILE A 52 -4.38 3.56 -18.34
C ILE A 52 -5.63 3.84 -17.50
N THR A 53 -6.13 2.81 -16.84
CA THR A 53 -7.30 2.89 -15.96
C THR A 53 -6.92 2.85 -14.47
N PHE A 54 -5.75 2.29 -14.16
CA PHE A 54 -5.25 2.14 -12.79
C PHE A 54 -3.77 2.47 -12.71
N ILE A 55 -3.40 3.31 -11.75
CA ILE A 55 -2.01 3.71 -11.48
C ILE A 55 -1.61 3.17 -10.11
N ILE A 56 -0.50 2.41 -10.05
CA ILE A 56 0.14 2.08 -8.79
C ILE A 56 1.34 2.98 -8.57
N THR A 57 1.50 3.48 -7.35
CA THR A 57 2.51 4.49 -7.08
C THR A 57 2.96 4.48 -5.61
N VAL A 58 3.89 5.35 -5.30
CA VAL A 58 4.36 5.63 -3.94
C VAL A 58 4.41 7.14 -3.71
N PRO A 59 4.39 7.65 -2.47
CA PRO A 59 4.31 9.09 -2.20
C PRO A 59 5.40 9.92 -2.89
N THR A 60 6.63 9.41 -2.94
CA THR A 60 7.75 10.10 -3.62
C THR A 60 7.53 10.22 -5.13
N ALA A 61 6.96 9.19 -5.76
CA ALA A 61 6.63 9.21 -7.18
C ALA A 61 5.45 10.14 -7.49
N ILE A 62 4.42 10.17 -6.63
CA ILE A 62 3.34 11.16 -6.73
C ILE A 62 3.93 12.57 -6.69
N SER A 63 4.78 12.87 -5.72
CA SER A 63 5.42 14.18 -5.61
C SER A 63 6.19 14.56 -6.87
N ALA A 64 6.98 13.64 -7.42
CA ALA A 64 7.75 13.86 -8.65
C ALA A 64 6.86 14.06 -9.88
N THR A 65 5.79 13.28 -10.02
CA THR A 65 4.83 13.40 -11.12
C THR A 65 4.08 14.74 -11.07
N MET A 66 3.73 15.19 -9.85
CA MET A 66 3.02 16.45 -9.65
C MET A 66 3.87 17.71 -9.84
N GLN A 67 5.18 17.56 -10.08
CA GLN A 67 6.05 18.65 -10.51
C GLN A 67 6.00 18.89 -12.04
N ARG A 68 5.33 18.03 -12.79
CA ARG A 68 5.18 18.12 -14.25
C ARG A 68 3.75 18.54 -14.61
N PRO A 69 3.58 19.32 -15.69
CA PRO A 69 2.24 19.68 -16.15
C PRO A 69 1.48 18.43 -16.61
N ILE A 70 0.19 18.39 -16.31
CA ILE A 70 -0.73 17.39 -16.84
C ILE A 70 -1.14 17.85 -18.24
N ASN A 71 -0.38 17.44 -19.26
CA ASN A 71 -0.53 17.85 -20.64
C ASN A 71 -1.01 16.72 -21.57
N ALA A 72 -1.86 15.85 -21.03
CA ALA A 72 -2.36 14.65 -21.69
C ALA A 72 -3.79 14.34 -21.23
N ASP A 73 -4.55 13.57 -22.00
CA ASP A 73 -5.85 13.06 -21.60
C ASP A 73 -5.71 11.92 -20.59
N ILE A 74 -6.09 12.19 -19.36
CA ILE A 74 -6.05 11.23 -18.23
C ILE A 74 -7.45 10.73 -17.83
N SER A 75 -8.47 11.03 -18.61
CA SER A 75 -9.89 10.72 -18.30
C SER A 75 -10.18 9.21 -18.14
N THR A 76 -9.30 8.37 -18.67
CA THR A 76 -9.42 6.91 -18.51
C THR A 76 -9.03 6.40 -17.12
N VAL A 77 -8.25 7.18 -16.35
CA VAL A 77 -7.80 6.75 -15.03
C VAL A 77 -8.94 6.84 -14.02
N LYS A 78 -9.29 5.72 -13.44
CA LYS A 78 -10.35 5.61 -12.42
C LYS A 78 -9.78 5.76 -11.00
N THR A 79 -8.63 5.14 -10.76
CA THR A 79 -8.05 5.06 -9.41
C THR A 79 -6.52 5.08 -9.48
N ALA A 80 -5.92 5.74 -8.52
CA ALA A 80 -4.51 5.63 -8.19
C ALA A 80 -4.36 5.03 -6.80
N PHE A 81 -3.43 4.10 -6.65
CA PHE A 81 -3.15 3.43 -5.38
C PHE A 81 -1.75 3.79 -4.90
N SER A 82 -1.65 4.31 -3.68
CA SER A 82 -0.40 4.64 -3.00
C SER A 82 -0.13 3.70 -1.84
N GLY A 83 1.09 3.21 -1.71
CA GLY A 83 1.51 2.35 -0.61
C GLY A 83 3.00 2.48 -0.31
N SER A 84 3.53 1.57 0.48
CA SER A 84 4.94 1.47 0.90
C SER A 84 5.47 2.60 1.78
N ALA A 85 4.72 3.65 2.02
CA ALA A 85 5.05 4.72 2.96
C ALA A 85 3.78 5.54 3.26
N PRO A 86 3.69 6.20 4.42
CA PRO A 86 2.59 7.09 4.74
C PRO A 86 2.44 8.21 3.70
N LEU A 87 1.22 8.45 3.25
CA LEU A 87 0.91 9.47 2.26
C LEU A 87 0.62 10.81 2.96
N PRO A 88 1.45 11.85 2.77
CA PRO A 88 1.18 13.17 3.35
C PRO A 88 -0.17 13.72 2.89
N LEU A 89 -0.99 14.18 3.82
CA LEU A 89 -2.34 14.72 3.57
C LEU A 89 -2.35 15.84 2.50
N GLU A 90 -1.35 16.70 2.54
CA GLU A 90 -1.18 17.79 1.56
C GLU A 90 -0.96 17.24 0.15
N LEU A 91 -0.12 16.21 0.02
CA LEU A 91 0.15 15.57 -1.27
C LEU A 91 -1.09 14.84 -1.81
N PHE A 92 -1.83 14.16 -0.93
CA PHE A 92 -3.11 13.54 -1.26
C PHE A 92 -4.08 14.56 -1.86
N ARG A 93 -4.36 15.66 -1.12
CA ARG A 93 -5.28 16.71 -1.56
C ARG A 93 -4.85 17.37 -2.85
N ARG A 94 -3.56 17.65 -3.00
CA ARG A 94 -3.00 18.25 -4.20
C ARG A 94 -3.17 17.34 -5.41
N PHE A 95 -2.93 16.04 -5.26
CA PHE A 95 -3.09 15.07 -6.33
C PHE A 95 -4.56 14.99 -6.79
N GLU A 96 -5.50 14.71 -5.89
CA GLU A 96 -6.92 14.60 -6.26
C GLU A 96 -7.46 15.92 -6.87
N LYS A 97 -7.09 17.07 -6.30
CA LYS A 97 -7.51 18.39 -6.83
C LYS A 97 -6.99 18.64 -8.24
N ALA A 98 -5.75 18.27 -8.54
CA ALA A 98 -5.13 18.54 -9.84
C ALA A 98 -5.53 17.55 -10.93
N THR A 99 -5.80 16.29 -10.57
CA THR A 99 -6.06 15.21 -11.53
C THR A 99 -7.52 14.81 -11.64
N GLY A 100 -8.32 15.04 -10.59
CA GLY A 100 -9.66 14.47 -10.45
C GLY A 100 -9.68 12.94 -10.24
N ILE A 101 -8.51 12.31 -10.12
CA ILE A 101 -8.38 10.85 -9.94
C ILE A 101 -8.54 10.50 -8.46
N THR A 102 -9.37 9.51 -8.17
CA THR A 102 -9.47 8.94 -6.82
C THR A 102 -8.15 8.32 -6.39
N LEU A 103 -7.58 8.84 -5.32
CA LEU A 103 -6.37 8.27 -4.71
C LEU A 103 -6.76 7.45 -3.48
N VAL A 104 -6.27 6.23 -3.38
CA VAL A 104 -6.45 5.38 -2.20
C VAL A 104 -5.11 5.01 -1.59
N GLU A 105 -5.08 4.92 -0.29
CA GLU A 105 -3.91 4.50 0.47
C GLU A 105 -4.13 3.09 1.02
N GLY A 106 -3.10 2.25 0.92
CA GLY A 106 -3.09 0.92 1.49
C GLY A 106 -1.83 0.65 2.26
N TYR A 107 -1.93 -0.28 3.20
CA TYR A 107 -0.87 -0.73 4.06
C TYR A 107 -0.58 -2.21 3.84
N GLY A 108 0.69 -2.56 3.98
CA GLY A 108 1.16 -3.93 3.91
C GLY A 108 2.67 -4.01 3.98
N LEU A 109 3.16 -5.23 4.14
CA LEU A 109 4.58 -5.54 4.30
C LEU A 109 4.89 -6.89 3.67
N THR A 110 6.15 -7.12 3.37
CA THR A 110 6.63 -8.36 2.72
C THR A 110 6.31 -9.58 3.58
N GLU A 111 6.46 -9.45 4.88
CA GLU A 111 6.28 -10.49 5.89
C GLU A 111 4.82 -10.97 6.01
N ALA A 112 3.86 -10.18 5.53
CA ALA A 112 2.43 -10.52 5.45
C ALA A 112 1.95 -10.77 4.00
N THR A 113 2.86 -11.06 3.09
CA THR A 113 2.59 -11.28 1.65
C THR A 113 1.80 -10.12 1.02
N CYS A 114 2.24 -8.92 1.28
CA CYS A 114 1.86 -7.64 0.71
C CYS A 114 0.74 -6.91 1.46
N LEU A 115 -0.53 -7.06 1.05
CA LEU A 115 -1.61 -6.19 1.51
C LEU A 115 -2.26 -6.67 2.81
N VAL A 116 -2.40 -5.75 3.75
CA VAL A 116 -3.10 -5.92 5.03
C VAL A 116 -4.41 -5.15 5.03
N SER A 117 -4.38 -3.89 4.60
CA SER A 117 -5.55 -3.01 4.59
C SER A 117 -5.50 -2.01 3.44
N CYS A 118 -6.64 -1.42 3.12
CA CYS A 118 -6.77 -0.39 2.10
C CYS A 118 -8.03 0.45 2.33
N ASN A 119 -7.97 1.73 2.02
CA ASN A 119 -9.17 2.55 1.91
C ASN A 119 -10.06 2.05 0.74
N PRO A 120 -11.38 2.02 0.91
CA PRO A 120 -12.29 1.58 -0.15
C PRO A 120 -12.30 2.57 -1.32
N THR A 121 -12.38 2.06 -2.57
CA THR A 121 -12.48 2.90 -3.77
C THR A 121 -13.83 3.58 -3.90
N ASP A 122 -14.89 2.87 -3.55
CA ASP A 122 -16.29 3.28 -3.73
C ASP A 122 -17.03 3.52 -2.40
N GLY A 123 -16.28 3.73 -1.31
CA GLY A 123 -16.82 3.99 0.02
C GLY A 123 -16.31 5.28 0.63
N VAL A 124 -16.54 5.43 1.93
CA VAL A 124 -16.00 6.55 2.71
C VAL A 124 -14.50 6.31 2.89
N LYS A 125 -13.69 7.17 2.28
CA LYS A 125 -12.24 7.20 2.48
C LYS A 125 -11.90 8.04 3.69
N LYS A 126 -11.14 7.48 4.61
CA LYS A 126 -10.61 8.21 5.76
C LYS A 126 -9.14 8.56 5.49
N VAL A 127 -8.92 9.78 5.03
CA VAL A 127 -7.56 10.24 4.67
C VAL A 127 -6.66 10.25 5.90
N GLY A 128 -5.47 9.66 5.78
CA GLY A 128 -4.54 9.46 6.90
C GLY A 128 -4.80 8.17 7.68
N SER A 129 -5.77 7.36 7.24
CA SER A 129 -5.97 5.98 7.69
C SER A 129 -5.48 5.01 6.61
N ILE A 130 -4.95 3.88 7.03
CA ILE A 130 -4.60 2.76 6.14
C ILE A 130 -5.84 1.95 5.69
N GLY A 131 -7.04 2.36 6.11
CA GLY A 131 -8.30 1.80 5.69
C GLY A 131 -8.73 0.57 6.48
N ILE A 132 -9.59 -0.24 5.87
CA ILE A 132 -10.14 -1.48 6.44
C ILE A 132 -9.31 -2.69 6.02
N THR A 133 -9.31 -3.74 6.82
CA THR A 133 -8.55 -4.96 6.54
C THR A 133 -9.12 -5.73 5.34
N PHE A 134 -8.24 -6.42 4.62
CA PHE A 134 -8.66 -7.36 3.59
C PHE A 134 -9.30 -8.62 4.22
N PRO A 135 -10.14 -9.35 3.45
CA PRO A 135 -10.69 -10.62 3.91
C PRO A 135 -9.62 -11.58 4.44
N TYR A 136 -9.95 -12.31 5.50
CA TYR A 136 -9.04 -13.25 6.20
C TYR A 136 -7.83 -12.58 6.88
N THR A 137 -7.84 -11.27 7.04
CA THR A 137 -6.82 -10.53 7.79
C THR A 137 -7.41 -10.06 9.11
N ASP A 138 -6.80 -10.47 10.21
CA ASP A 138 -7.09 -9.97 11.55
C ASP A 138 -5.93 -9.07 12.01
N VAL A 139 -6.27 -7.93 12.59
CA VAL A 139 -5.31 -6.94 13.08
C VAL A 139 -5.59 -6.64 14.54
N LYS A 140 -4.53 -6.70 15.34
CA LYS A 140 -4.56 -6.29 16.74
C LYS A 140 -3.56 -5.17 16.98
N ILE A 141 -3.92 -4.28 17.89
CA ILE A 141 -3.00 -3.27 18.38
C ILE A 141 -2.51 -3.69 19.75
N ILE A 142 -1.19 -3.83 19.90
CA ILE A 142 -0.57 -4.40 21.10
C ILE A 142 0.26 -3.34 21.81
N LYS A 143 0.05 -3.22 23.12
CA LYS A 143 0.84 -2.34 23.99
C LYS A 143 1.77 -3.17 24.86
N SER A 144 2.99 -2.67 25.08
CA SER A 144 3.88 -3.18 26.11
C SER A 144 3.58 -2.49 27.45
N THR A 145 3.33 -3.29 28.48
CA THR A 145 3.09 -2.84 29.85
C THR A 145 4.03 -3.55 30.82
N GLU A 146 4.05 -3.13 32.08
CA GLU A 146 4.82 -3.82 33.13
C GLU A 146 4.37 -5.29 33.33
N ALA A 147 3.09 -5.59 33.05
CA ALA A 147 2.52 -6.93 33.10
C ALA A 147 2.77 -7.77 31.83
N GLY A 148 3.42 -7.21 30.81
CA GLY A 148 3.66 -7.84 29.51
C GLY A 148 2.89 -7.18 28.36
N LEU A 149 2.72 -7.94 27.27
CA LEU A 149 2.00 -7.49 26.09
C LEU A 149 0.49 -7.63 26.28
N VAL A 150 -0.27 -6.54 26.03
CA VAL A 150 -1.72 -6.51 26.15
C VAL A 150 -2.37 -5.89 24.90
N GLU A 151 -3.58 -6.33 24.57
CA GLU A 151 -4.35 -5.73 23.48
C GLU A 151 -4.83 -4.32 23.88
N ALA A 152 -4.66 -3.36 22.98
CA ALA A 152 -5.10 -1.99 23.16
C ALA A 152 -6.61 -1.87 22.92
N GLY A 153 -7.24 -0.92 23.59
CA GLY A 153 -8.61 -0.54 23.30
C GLY A 153 -8.72 0.35 22.06
N VAL A 154 -9.98 0.67 21.69
CA VAL A 154 -10.28 1.61 20.60
C VAL A 154 -9.58 2.94 20.82
N ASP A 155 -9.01 3.50 19.77
CA ASP A 155 -8.23 4.75 19.76
C ASP A 155 -6.92 4.75 20.58
N GLU A 156 -6.56 3.64 21.20
CA GLU A 156 -5.27 3.52 21.87
C GLU A 156 -4.16 3.16 20.91
N ILE A 157 -3.01 3.83 21.01
CA ILE A 157 -1.84 3.59 20.18
C ILE A 157 -1.06 2.39 20.72
N GLY A 158 -0.63 1.52 19.80
CA GLY A 158 0.25 0.40 20.07
C GLY A 158 0.88 -0.14 18.79
N GLU A 159 1.56 -1.26 18.88
CA GLU A 159 2.16 -1.95 17.73
C GLU A 159 1.08 -2.68 16.93
N ILE A 160 1.07 -2.49 15.62
CA ILE A 160 0.20 -3.25 14.71
C ILE A 160 0.70 -4.69 14.64
N CYS A 161 -0.18 -5.64 14.96
CA CYS A 161 0.10 -7.07 14.87
C CYS A 161 -0.92 -7.73 13.94
N ILE A 162 -0.46 -8.63 13.06
CA ILE A 162 -1.24 -9.11 11.91
C ILE A 162 -1.28 -10.63 11.88
N SER A 163 -2.47 -11.18 11.69
CA SER A 163 -2.68 -12.58 11.32
C SER A 163 -3.43 -12.66 9.99
N ASN A 164 -2.84 -13.31 9.00
CA ASN A 164 -3.49 -13.61 7.71
C ASN A 164 -2.83 -14.83 7.05
N PRO A 165 -3.43 -15.39 5.97
CA PRO A 165 -2.86 -16.54 5.25
C PRO A 165 -1.48 -16.30 4.61
N GLY A 166 -1.05 -15.05 4.49
CA GLY A 166 0.26 -14.69 3.94
C GLY A 166 1.38 -14.58 4.97
N VAL A 167 1.07 -14.72 6.26
CA VAL A 167 2.05 -14.75 7.36
C VAL A 167 2.55 -16.16 7.56
N PHE A 168 3.87 -16.37 7.47
CA PHE A 168 4.51 -17.68 7.72
C PHE A 168 4.99 -17.77 9.15
N VAL A 169 4.10 -18.10 10.06
CA VAL A 169 4.40 -18.19 11.51
C VAL A 169 5.60 -19.09 11.77
N GLY A 170 6.55 -18.58 12.54
CA GLY A 170 7.78 -19.28 12.91
C GLY A 170 8.89 -19.32 11.86
N ASN A 171 8.59 -18.94 10.60
CA ASN A 171 9.51 -19.01 9.44
C ASN A 171 9.49 -17.76 8.56
N THR A 172 9.18 -16.60 9.11
CA THR A 172 9.14 -15.34 8.34
C THR A 172 10.52 -14.99 7.77
N TYR A 173 11.56 -15.14 8.58
CA TYR A 173 12.95 -14.93 8.15
C TYR A 173 13.74 -16.23 8.13
N THR A 174 14.64 -16.35 7.15
CA THR A 174 15.57 -17.48 7.04
C THR A 174 16.56 -17.57 8.22
N GLU A 175 16.89 -16.42 8.82
CA GLU A 175 17.72 -16.34 10.01
C GLU A 175 16.85 -16.61 11.26
N ALA A 176 17.04 -17.76 11.89
CA ALA A 176 16.22 -18.22 13.02
C ALA A 176 16.12 -17.20 14.16
N ASP A 177 17.21 -16.48 14.47
CA ASP A 177 17.23 -15.48 15.54
C ASP A 177 16.30 -14.28 15.26
N LYS A 178 16.04 -13.97 14.02
CA LYS A 178 15.11 -12.89 13.63
C LYS A 178 13.63 -13.25 13.81
N ASN A 179 13.34 -14.54 13.98
CA ASN A 179 11.97 -15.00 14.26
C ASN A 179 11.66 -15.04 15.77
N LYS A 180 12.66 -14.80 16.64
CA LYS A 180 12.43 -14.72 18.08
C LYS A 180 11.61 -13.49 18.43
N ASP A 181 10.60 -13.67 19.28
CA ASP A 181 9.70 -12.61 19.75
C ASP A 181 8.99 -11.84 18.61
N LEU A 182 8.98 -12.42 17.39
CA LEU A 182 8.37 -11.81 16.21
C LEU A 182 6.83 -11.96 16.22
N TYR A 183 6.29 -12.81 17.08
CA TYR A 183 4.86 -13.10 17.11
C TYR A 183 4.24 -12.81 18.47
N TYR A 184 3.06 -12.20 18.45
CA TYR A 184 2.19 -12.10 19.61
C TYR A 184 1.28 -13.33 19.66
N LYS A 185 1.26 -14.05 20.79
CA LYS A 185 0.49 -15.28 21.00
C LYS A 185 0.78 -16.37 19.94
N ASP A 186 2.00 -16.44 19.43
CA ASP A 186 2.42 -17.40 18.39
C ASP A 186 1.57 -17.39 17.09
N GLU A 187 0.86 -16.31 16.85
CA GLU A 187 -0.07 -16.18 15.71
C GLU A 187 0.08 -14.86 14.98
N TYR A 188 0.14 -13.74 15.70
CA TYR A 188 0.13 -12.41 15.13
C TYR A 188 1.54 -11.91 14.90
N LEU A 189 1.90 -11.70 13.62
CA LEU A 189 3.17 -11.07 13.25
C LEU A 189 3.22 -9.65 13.82
N ARG A 190 4.25 -9.35 14.57
CA ARG A 190 4.58 -8.01 15.06
C ARG A 190 5.29 -7.23 13.97
N THR A 191 4.70 -6.11 13.55
CA THR A 191 5.20 -5.37 12.38
C THR A 191 6.28 -4.35 12.70
N GLY A 192 6.37 -3.92 13.96
CA GLY A 192 7.18 -2.78 14.38
C GLY A 192 6.55 -1.42 14.06
N ASP A 193 5.44 -1.38 13.32
CA ASP A 193 4.71 -0.16 13.01
C ASP A 193 3.73 0.19 14.13
N LEU A 194 3.57 1.48 14.42
CA LEU A 194 2.60 1.97 15.40
C LEU A 194 1.31 2.41 14.73
N GLY A 195 0.19 2.05 15.33
CA GLY A 195 -1.13 2.43 14.86
C GLY A 195 -2.19 2.34 15.95
N ARG A 196 -3.42 2.58 15.55
CA ARG A 196 -4.62 2.40 16.38
C ARG A 196 -5.78 1.96 15.50
N ILE A 197 -6.75 1.30 16.09
CA ILE A 197 -8.05 1.03 15.48
C ILE A 197 -9.04 2.03 16.07
N ASP A 198 -9.74 2.75 15.21
CA ASP A 198 -10.78 3.70 15.64
C ASP A 198 -12.16 3.03 15.72
N ALA A 199 -13.18 3.81 16.13
CA ALA A 199 -14.53 3.28 16.35
C ALA A 199 -15.25 2.82 15.07
N ASP A 200 -14.76 3.20 13.90
CA ASP A 200 -15.35 2.80 12.62
C ASP A 200 -14.80 1.46 12.09
N GLN A 201 -13.68 0.96 12.66
CA GLN A 201 -12.95 -0.28 12.41
C GLN A 201 -12.61 -0.54 10.95
#